data_9c39cefe63a682ff9602b8bd3c84348a
#
_entry.id   9c39cefe63a682ff9602b8bd3c84348a
#
_cell.length_a   1.000
_cell.length_b   1.000
_cell.length_c   1.000
_cell.angle_alpha   90.00
_cell.angle_beta   90.00
_cell.angle_gamma   90.00
#
_symmetry.space_group_name_H-M   'P 1'
#
loop_
_entity.id
_entity.type
_entity.pdbx_description
1 polymer ?
#
loop_
_entity_poly.entity_id
_entity_poly.type
_entity_poly.pdbx_seq_one_letter_code
_entity_poly.pdbx_strand_id
1 'polypeptide(L)'
;MPEASPGRGRPRDRALDDRILEQLLALLGSHGYAGLTLDELAARSGVAKTTILRRWPSKAAVAAAGLERLALQSVDVPDSGTLRGDLLALLHGAVQTFVRGRGQFIARLIREAGHHPEITDLIHTVIHTRRQAYRRVLALAIARGELAPTVDQDLLIDLLIGPIWTRLLITRDPITREYVDSIVEAVLTAFDVKPATTG
;
A
#
# COMPACT_ATOMS: atom_id res chain seq x y z
N MET A 1 -7.96 27.36 -46.05
CA MET A 1 -6.94 26.47 -45.51
C MET A 1 -7.50 25.85 -44.22
N PRO A 2 -7.74 24.55 -44.12
CA PRO A 2 -8.25 23.95 -42.87
C PRO A 2 -7.10 23.80 -41.90
N GLU A 3 -7.28 24.30 -40.67
CA GLU A 3 -6.40 24.12 -39.53
C GLU A 3 -6.33 22.64 -39.11
N ALA A 4 -5.12 22.11 -39.02
CA ALA A 4 -4.86 20.77 -38.55
C ALA A 4 -5.10 20.69 -37.03
N SER A 5 -6.13 19.97 -36.61
CA SER A 5 -6.37 19.61 -35.22
C SER A 5 -5.18 18.83 -34.65
N PRO A 6 -4.66 19.17 -33.44
CA PRO A 6 -3.59 18.40 -32.80
C PRO A 6 -4.11 17.02 -32.48
N GLY A 7 -3.44 15.98 -33.00
CA GLY A 7 -3.80 14.59 -32.80
C GLY A 7 -3.89 14.22 -31.34
N ARG A 8 -5.07 13.76 -30.91
CA ARG A 8 -5.30 13.06 -29.66
C ARG A 8 -4.37 11.86 -29.59
N GLY A 9 -3.35 11.92 -28.73
CA GLY A 9 -2.47 10.78 -28.47
C GLY A 9 -3.30 9.53 -28.15
N ARG A 10 -2.89 8.40 -28.72
CA ARG A 10 -3.54 7.10 -28.51
C ARG A 10 -3.78 6.88 -27.01
N PRO A 11 -5.02 6.50 -26.58
CA PRO A 11 -5.30 6.25 -25.15
C PRO A 11 -4.25 5.33 -24.54
N ARG A 12 -3.82 5.63 -23.30
CA ARG A 12 -2.88 4.77 -22.57
C ARG A 12 -3.45 3.36 -22.52
N ASP A 13 -2.69 2.42 -23.03
CA ASP A 13 -3.04 1.00 -22.96
C ASP A 13 -2.82 0.51 -21.52
N ARG A 14 -3.90 0.45 -20.74
CA ARG A 14 -3.88 0.03 -19.33
C ARG A 14 -3.39 -1.41 -19.17
N ALA A 15 -3.76 -2.31 -20.08
CA ALA A 15 -3.32 -3.70 -20.02
C ALA A 15 -1.80 -3.82 -20.19
N LEU A 16 -1.20 -2.94 -21.00
CA LEU A 16 0.25 -2.88 -21.14
C LEU A 16 0.93 -2.36 -19.87
N ASP A 17 0.37 -1.32 -19.25
CA ASP A 17 0.87 -0.78 -18.00
C ASP A 17 0.77 -1.84 -16.89
N ASP A 18 -0.35 -2.55 -16.80
CA ASP A 18 -0.59 -3.63 -15.85
C ASP A 18 0.46 -4.72 -15.95
N ARG A 19 0.76 -5.17 -17.16
CA ARG A 19 1.77 -6.20 -17.43
C ARG A 19 3.18 -5.74 -17.02
N ILE A 20 3.56 -4.49 -17.35
CA ILE A 20 4.87 -3.95 -16.98
C ILE A 20 5.00 -3.86 -15.46
N LEU A 21 3.99 -3.32 -14.77
CA LEU A 21 4.02 -3.13 -13.33
C LEU A 21 3.97 -4.45 -12.56
N GLU A 22 3.32 -5.49 -13.08
CA GLU A 22 3.35 -6.83 -12.50
C GLU A 22 4.75 -7.43 -12.53
N GLN A 23 5.44 -7.39 -13.69
CA GLN A 23 6.81 -7.86 -13.82
C GLN A 23 7.80 -7.03 -12.98
N LEU A 24 7.56 -5.72 -12.89
CA LEU A 24 8.32 -4.84 -12.00
C LEU A 24 8.23 -5.28 -10.54
N LEU A 25 7.02 -5.53 -10.02
CA LEU A 25 6.82 -5.95 -8.63
C LEU A 25 7.49 -7.30 -8.35
N ALA A 26 7.47 -8.22 -9.32
CA ALA A 26 8.19 -9.50 -9.22
C ALA A 26 9.70 -9.30 -9.17
N LEU A 27 10.26 -8.42 -10.00
CA LEU A 27 11.69 -8.07 -10.00
C LEU A 27 12.12 -7.37 -8.71
N LEU A 28 11.35 -6.40 -8.25
CA LEU A 28 11.61 -5.72 -6.98
C LEU A 28 11.58 -6.71 -5.81
N GLY A 29 10.69 -7.71 -5.84
CA GLY A 29 10.64 -8.77 -4.83
C GLY A 29 11.88 -9.66 -4.81
N SER A 30 12.40 -10.04 -5.98
CA SER A 30 13.54 -10.97 -6.12
C SER A 30 14.89 -10.28 -6.02
N HIS A 31 15.08 -9.12 -6.65
CA HIS A 31 16.40 -8.46 -6.79
C HIS A 31 16.52 -7.16 -5.96
N GLY A 32 15.41 -6.64 -5.41
CA GLY A 32 15.35 -5.34 -4.76
C GLY A 32 15.44 -4.18 -5.75
N TYR A 33 15.46 -2.96 -5.22
CA TYR A 33 15.56 -1.77 -6.07
C TYR A 33 16.96 -1.62 -6.67
N ALA A 34 18.02 -1.90 -5.91
CA ALA A 34 19.38 -1.82 -6.42
C ALA A 34 19.60 -2.73 -7.62
N GLY A 35 19.12 -3.97 -7.54
CA GLY A 35 19.25 -4.98 -8.62
C GLY A 35 18.27 -4.81 -9.78
N LEU A 36 17.25 -3.97 -9.67
CA LEU A 36 16.32 -3.69 -10.77
C LEU A 36 17.02 -2.95 -11.91
N THR A 37 16.91 -3.49 -13.12
CA THR A 37 17.31 -2.80 -14.35
C THR A 37 16.14 -2.67 -15.32
N LEU A 38 16.13 -1.58 -16.10
CA LEU A 38 15.09 -1.38 -17.12
C LEU A 38 15.22 -2.37 -18.29
N ASP A 39 16.42 -2.90 -18.53
CA ASP A 39 16.65 -3.90 -19.56
C ASP A 39 16.04 -5.24 -19.19
N GLU A 40 16.19 -5.68 -17.94
CA GLU A 40 15.54 -6.89 -17.43
C GLU A 40 14.00 -6.74 -17.36
N LEU A 41 13.52 -5.56 -16.94
CA LEU A 41 12.09 -5.27 -16.97
C LEU A 41 11.52 -5.32 -18.39
N ALA A 42 12.24 -4.79 -19.37
CA ALA A 42 11.86 -4.87 -20.78
C ALA A 42 11.81 -6.32 -21.27
N ALA A 43 12.84 -7.11 -20.97
CA ALA A 43 12.90 -8.53 -21.36
C ALA A 43 11.74 -9.32 -20.73
N ARG A 44 11.46 -9.17 -19.43
CA ARG A 44 10.40 -9.93 -18.75
C ARG A 44 8.99 -9.49 -19.14
N SER A 45 8.78 -8.18 -19.33
CA SER A 45 7.46 -7.67 -19.72
C SER A 45 7.16 -7.87 -21.22
N GLY A 46 8.18 -8.20 -22.03
CA GLY A 46 8.05 -8.24 -23.49
C GLY A 46 7.78 -6.88 -24.10
N VAL A 47 8.19 -5.79 -23.42
CA VAL A 47 7.95 -4.40 -23.86
C VAL A 47 9.28 -3.69 -24.07
N ALA A 48 9.44 -3.04 -25.22
CA ALA A 48 10.66 -2.30 -25.51
C ALA A 48 10.99 -1.26 -24.43
N LYS A 49 12.25 -1.18 -24.00
CA LYS A 49 12.76 -0.21 -23.00
C LYS A 49 12.35 1.23 -23.30
N THR A 50 12.38 1.62 -24.58
CA THR A 50 11.96 2.94 -25.05
C THR A 50 10.47 3.20 -24.78
N THR A 51 9.63 2.17 -24.86
CA THR A 51 8.20 2.26 -24.52
C THR A 51 8.00 2.42 -23.02
N ILE A 52 8.79 1.72 -22.20
CA ILE A 52 8.78 1.88 -20.75
C ILE A 52 9.21 3.31 -20.37
N LEU A 53 10.34 3.78 -20.89
CA LEU A 53 10.88 5.11 -20.60
C LEU A 53 9.97 6.26 -21.07
N ARG A 54 9.19 6.07 -22.14
CA ARG A 54 8.19 7.05 -22.56
C ARG A 54 7.04 7.19 -21.57
N ARG A 55 6.72 6.14 -20.81
CA ARG A 55 5.66 6.13 -19.79
C ARG A 55 6.18 6.57 -18.41
N TRP A 56 7.36 6.10 -18.08
CA TRP A 56 8.05 6.37 -16.83
C TRP A 56 9.50 6.74 -17.13
N PRO A 57 9.89 8.02 -17.03
CA PRO A 57 11.16 8.53 -17.54
C PRO A 57 12.41 8.03 -16.80
N SER A 58 12.23 7.29 -15.69
CA SER A 58 13.34 6.74 -14.91
C SER A 58 12.97 5.42 -14.23
N LYS A 59 14.00 4.72 -13.73
CA LYS A 59 13.85 3.55 -12.86
C LYS A 59 13.03 3.89 -11.61
N ALA A 60 13.27 5.04 -10.99
CA ALA A 60 12.51 5.51 -9.84
C ALA A 60 11.04 5.75 -10.20
N ALA A 61 10.76 6.37 -11.35
CA ALA A 61 9.39 6.64 -11.78
C ALA A 61 8.57 5.37 -12.03
N VAL A 62 9.16 4.33 -12.63
CA VAL A 62 8.44 3.06 -12.84
C VAL A 62 8.27 2.30 -11.51
N ALA A 63 9.26 2.36 -10.61
CA ALA A 63 9.16 1.78 -9.28
C ALA A 63 8.05 2.47 -8.46
N ALA A 64 7.96 3.81 -8.54
CA ALA A 64 6.88 4.60 -7.95
C ALA A 64 5.51 4.11 -8.38
N ALA A 65 5.29 4.03 -9.70
CA ALA A 65 4.00 3.59 -10.25
C ALA A 65 3.63 2.16 -9.82
N GLY A 66 4.62 1.26 -9.73
CA GLY A 66 4.39 -0.12 -9.25
C GLY A 66 3.97 -0.18 -7.79
N LEU A 67 4.60 0.62 -6.94
CA LEU A 67 4.29 0.67 -5.51
C LEU A 67 2.97 1.39 -5.23
N GLU A 68 2.68 2.46 -5.96
CA GLU A 68 1.38 3.14 -5.91
C GLU A 68 0.25 2.17 -6.29
N ARG A 69 0.42 1.43 -7.38
CA ARG A 69 -0.53 0.38 -7.77
C ARG A 69 -0.69 -0.68 -6.66
N LEU A 70 0.41 -1.12 -6.05
CA LEU A 70 0.38 -2.06 -4.93
C LEU A 70 -0.38 -1.49 -3.73
N ALA A 71 -0.20 -0.21 -3.43
CA ALA A 71 -0.91 0.47 -2.36
C ALA A 71 -2.43 0.53 -2.64
N LEU A 72 -2.81 0.88 -3.87
CA LEU A 72 -4.21 1.03 -4.27
C LEU A 72 -4.96 -0.32 -4.38
N GLN A 73 -4.30 -1.39 -4.85
CA GLN A 73 -4.91 -2.73 -4.96
C GLN A 73 -5.30 -3.36 -3.61
N SER A 74 -4.85 -2.79 -2.51
CA SER A 74 -5.04 -3.35 -1.17
C SER A 74 -6.10 -2.64 -0.35
N VAL A 75 -6.86 -1.69 -0.94
CA VAL A 75 -7.68 -0.77 -0.14
C VAL A 75 -9.11 -0.70 -0.68
N ASP A 76 -9.84 -1.82 -0.56
CA ASP A 76 -11.27 -1.70 -0.36
C ASP A 76 -11.48 -1.20 1.07
N VAL A 77 -12.13 -0.05 1.22
CA VAL A 77 -12.50 0.46 2.54
C VAL A 77 -13.71 -0.34 3.00
N PRO A 78 -13.58 -1.22 4.01
CA PRO A 78 -14.70 -1.98 4.49
C PRO A 78 -15.72 -1.06 5.19
N ASP A 79 -16.98 -1.43 5.09
CA ASP A 79 -18.09 -0.81 5.83
C ASP A 79 -18.98 -1.94 6.36
N SER A 80 -18.49 -2.60 7.41
CA SER A 80 -19.17 -3.72 8.06
C SER A 80 -20.26 -3.27 9.04
N GLY A 81 -20.42 -1.96 9.21
CA GLY A 81 -21.32 -1.37 10.21
C GLY A 81 -20.69 -1.24 11.60
N THR A 82 -19.45 -1.67 11.81
CA THR A 82 -18.75 -1.55 13.09
C THR A 82 -17.27 -1.22 12.90
N LEU A 83 -16.71 -0.37 13.76
CA LEU A 83 -15.27 -0.06 13.72
C LEU A 83 -14.42 -1.32 13.89
N ARG A 84 -14.82 -2.22 14.80
CA ARG A 84 -14.15 -3.50 15.02
C ARG A 84 -14.05 -4.33 13.74
N GLY A 85 -15.15 -4.53 13.06
CA GLY A 85 -15.20 -5.31 11.81
C GLY A 85 -14.35 -4.69 10.71
N ASP A 86 -14.43 -3.37 10.57
CA ASP A 86 -13.69 -2.61 9.57
C ASP A 86 -12.18 -2.66 9.80
N LEU A 87 -11.72 -2.49 11.06
CA LEU A 87 -10.30 -2.57 11.42
C LEU A 87 -9.74 -3.99 11.21
N LEU A 88 -10.50 -5.03 11.61
CA LEU A 88 -10.11 -6.43 11.37
C LEU A 88 -9.95 -6.71 9.88
N ALA A 89 -10.90 -6.28 9.04
CA ALA A 89 -10.84 -6.48 7.59
C ALA A 89 -9.63 -5.77 6.97
N LEU A 90 -9.37 -4.51 7.34
CA LEU A 90 -8.21 -3.76 6.86
C LEU A 90 -6.89 -4.40 7.28
N LEU A 91 -6.76 -4.75 8.55
CA LEU A 91 -5.49 -5.26 9.09
C LEU A 91 -5.20 -6.67 8.59
N HIS A 92 -6.20 -7.56 8.52
CA HIS A 92 -6.04 -8.88 7.90
C HIS A 92 -5.70 -8.78 6.42
N GLY A 93 -6.35 -7.91 5.66
CA GLY A 93 -6.05 -7.67 4.25
C GLY A 93 -4.62 -7.18 4.04
N ALA A 94 -4.15 -6.25 4.89
CA ALA A 94 -2.77 -5.77 4.88
C ALA A 94 -1.79 -6.93 5.16
N VAL A 95 -2.01 -7.71 6.22
CA VAL A 95 -1.15 -8.84 6.60
C VAL A 95 -1.11 -9.91 5.50
N GLN A 96 -2.24 -10.26 4.90
CA GLN A 96 -2.25 -11.21 3.77
C GLN A 96 -1.40 -10.74 2.59
N THR A 97 -1.42 -9.44 2.31
CA THR A 97 -0.57 -8.83 1.28
C THR A 97 0.91 -9.00 1.62
N PHE A 98 1.28 -8.87 2.90
CA PHE A 98 2.66 -9.07 3.36
C PHE A 98 3.07 -10.55 3.37
N VAL A 99 2.23 -11.45 3.86
CA VAL A 99 2.54 -12.88 3.98
C VAL A 99 2.66 -13.57 2.61
N ARG A 100 1.89 -13.16 1.61
CA ARG A 100 1.94 -13.72 0.25
C ARG A 100 3.19 -13.33 -0.57
N GLY A 101 4.32 -13.05 0.08
CA GLY A 101 5.63 -12.78 -0.55
C GLY A 101 5.95 -11.31 -0.77
N ARG A 102 5.00 -10.39 -0.55
CA ARG A 102 5.22 -8.94 -0.71
C ARG A 102 5.86 -8.30 0.53
N GLY A 103 5.81 -8.95 1.69
CA GLY A 103 6.39 -8.45 2.94
C GLY A 103 7.91 -8.41 2.92
N GLN A 104 8.56 -9.44 2.37
CA GLN A 104 10.01 -9.46 2.19
C GLN A 104 10.48 -8.35 1.26
N PHE A 105 9.69 -8.04 0.23
CA PHE A 105 9.93 -6.95 -0.69
C PHE A 105 9.88 -5.58 0.02
N ILE A 106 8.83 -5.30 0.81
CA ILE A 106 8.71 -4.03 1.55
C ILE A 106 9.81 -3.92 2.60
N ALA A 107 10.12 -4.99 3.34
CA ALA A 107 11.23 -5.02 4.28
C ALA A 107 12.58 -4.74 3.60
N ARG A 108 12.77 -5.22 2.37
CA ARG A 108 13.97 -4.95 1.58
C ARG A 108 14.02 -3.49 1.12
N LEU A 109 12.90 -2.94 0.63
CA LEU A 109 12.82 -1.53 0.24
C LEU A 109 13.13 -0.60 1.41
N ILE A 110 12.61 -0.88 2.60
CA ILE A 110 12.88 -0.07 3.80
C ILE A 110 14.39 -0.10 4.14
N ARG A 111 15.05 -1.25 4.00
CA ARG A 111 16.50 -1.32 4.21
C ARG A 111 17.30 -0.56 3.15
N GLU A 112 16.84 -0.55 1.90
CA GLU A 112 17.50 0.16 0.80
C GLU A 112 17.22 1.68 0.85
N ALA A 113 16.14 2.13 1.51
CA ALA A 113 15.76 3.54 1.61
C ALA A 113 16.86 4.42 2.24
N GLY A 114 17.63 3.89 3.19
CA GLY A 114 18.75 4.62 3.81
C GLY A 114 19.87 5.00 2.83
N HIS A 115 19.94 4.38 1.66
CA HIS A 115 20.95 4.61 0.63
C HIS A 115 20.38 5.25 -0.65
N HIS A 116 19.06 5.38 -0.75
CA HIS A 116 18.33 5.83 -1.93
C HIS A 116 17.19 6.78 -1.54
N PRO A 117 17.43 8.11 -1.54
CA PRO A 117 16.40 9.08 -1.14
C PRO A 117 15.09 8.95 -1.92
N GLU A 118 15.17 8.61 -3.21
CA GLU A 118 14.01 8.38 -4.07
C GLU A 118 13.13 7.22 -3.61
N ILE A 119 13.70 6.24 -2.87
CA ILE A 119 12.92 5.13 -2.28
C ILE A 119 12.20 5.61 -1.02
N THR A 120 12.83 6.48 -0.25
CA THR A 120 12.24 7.06 0.96
C THR A 120 10.95 7.81 0.63
N ASP A 121 10.97 8.69 -0.36
CA ASP A 121 9.81 9.44 -0.81
C ASP A 121 8.69 8.51 -1.30
N LEU A 122 9.08 7.44 -1.97
CA LEU A 122 8.19 6.44 -2.49
C LEU A 122 7.49 5.65 -1.37
N ILE A 123 8.24 5.23 -0.36
CA ILE A 123 7.70 4.56 0.83
C ILE A 123 6.73 5.49 1.55
N HIS A 124 7.06 6.76 1.73
CA HIS A 124 6.18 7.75 2.34
C HIS A 124 4.86 7.88 1.57
N THR A 125 4.91 7.93 0.25
CA THR A 125 3.71 7.99 -0.60
C THR A 125 2.82 6.75 -0.40
N VAL A 126 3.41 5.55 -0.38
CA VAL A 126 2.68 4.29 -0.15
C VAL A 126 2.06 4.24 1.24
N ILE A 127 2.82 4.62 2.28
CA ILE A 127 2.34 4.65 3.65
C ILE A 127 1.19 5.66 3.78
N HIS A 128 1.36 6.87 3.22
CA HIS A 128 0.32 7.89 3.25
C HIS A 128 -0.97 7.41 2.59
N THR A 129 -0.89 6.80 1.40
CA THR A 129 -2.04 6.26 0.68
C THR A 129 -2.77 5.19 1.50
N ARG A 130 -2.03 4.29 2.16
CA ARG A 130 -2.64 3.26 3.01
C ARG A 130 -3.30 3.84 4.27
N ARG A 131 -2.68 4.85 4.90
CA ARG A 131 -3.27 5.52 6.06
C ARG A 131 -4.62 6.17 5.75
N GLN A 132 -4.84 6.61 4.51
CA GLN A 132 -6.14 7.17 4.10
C GLN A 132 -7.30 6.17 4.23
N ALA A 133 -7.06 4.88 4.02
CA ALA A 133 -8.09 3.87 4.23
C ALA A 133 -8.51 3.77 5.71
N TYR A 134 -7.52 3.73 6.61
CA TYR A 134 -7.80 3.74 8.05
C TYR A 134 -8.55 5.03 8.44
N ARG A 135 -8.11 6.19 7.98
CA ARG A 135 -8.81 7.46 8.27
C ARG A 135 -10.25 7.46 7.80
N ARG A 136 -10.57 6.86 6.65
CA ARG A 136 -11.96 6.72 6.18
C ARG A 136 -12.78 5.83 7.11
N VAL A 137 -12.25 4.71 7.54
CA VAL A 137 -12.91 3.81 8.52
C VAL A 137 -13.14 4.54 9.85
N LEU A 138 -12.13 5.27 10.35
CA LEU A 138 -12.29 6.06 11.58
C LEU A 138 -13.34 7.17 11.43
N ALA A 139 -13.41 7.84 10.28
CA ALA A 139 -14.43 8.84 10.01
C ALA A 139 -15.85 8.23 10.02
N LEU A 140 -16.04 7.04 9.45
CA LEU A 140 -17.30 6.32 9.54
C LEU A 140 -17.65 5.96 10.99
N ALA A 141 -16.68 5.48 11.78
CA ALA A 141 -16.89 5.17 13.19
C ALA A 141 -17.25 6.40 14.03
N ILE A 142 -16.63 7.55 13.77
CA ILE A 142 -17.00 8.82 14.40
C ILE A 142 -18.44 9.21 14.02
N ALA A 143 -18.81 9.07 12.75
CA ALA A 143 -20.16 9.37 12.30
C ALA A 143 -21.22 8.45 12.93
N ARG A 144 -20.89 7.18 13.21
CA ARG A 144 -21.75 6.21 13.91
C ARG A 144 -21.74 6.39 15.45
N GLY A 145 -20.90 7.28 15.99
CA GLY A 145 -20.77 7.52 17.43
C GLY A 145 -19.98 6.44 18.19
N GLU A 146 -19.32 5.52 17.49
CA GLU A 146 -18.46 4.50 18.08
C GLU A 146 -17.14 5.08 18.61
N LEU A 147 -16.64 6.14 18.00
CA LEU A 147 -15.37 6.79 18.30
C LEU A 147 -15.55 8.28 18.56
N ALA A 148 -14.89 8.82 19.57
CA ALA A 148 -14.95 10.24 19.86
C ALA A 148 -14.26 11.07 18.75
N PRO A 149 -14.83 12.21 18.31
CA PRO A 149 -14.24 13.03 17.27
C PRO A 149 -12.90 13.69 17.67
N THR A 150 -12.59 13.72 18.96
CA THR A 150 -11.35 14.28 19.54
C THR A 150 -10.20 13.27 19.58
N VAL A 151 -10.42 12.02 19.11
CA VAL A 151 -9.40 10.97 19.15
C VAL A 151 -8.20 11.34 18.27
N ASP A 152 -7.00 11.05 18.76
CA ASP A 152 -5.80 11.11 17.95
C ASP A 152 -5.79 9.93 16.96
N GLN A 153 -6.28 10.20 15.74
CA GLN A 153 -6.39 9.19 14.69
C GLN A 153 -5.02 8.68 14.23
N ASP A 154 -3.98 9.51 14.27
CA ASP A 154 -2.64 9.12 13.86
C ASP A 154 -2.02 8.16 14.88
N LEU A 155 -2.16 8.43 16.16
CA LEU A 155 -1.74 7.52 17.23
C LEU A 155 -2.49 6.19 17.15
N LEU A 156 -3.81 6.23 16.93
CA LEU A 156 -4.61 5.02 16.79
C LEU A 156 -4.11 4.14 15.64
N ILE A 157 -3.86 4.73 14.47
CA ILE A 157 -3.34 4.03 13.29
C ILE A 157 -1.94 3.47 13.58
N ASP A 158 -1.07 4.23 14.25
CA ASP A 158 0.28 3.79 14.58
C ASP A 158 0.27 2.59 15.53
N LEU A 159 -0.62 2.57 16.51
CA LEU A 159 -0.79 1.43 17.42
C LEU A 159 -1.33 0.19 16.70
N LEU A 160 -2.16 0.34 15.67
CA LEU A 160 -2.64 -0.79 14.86
C LEU A 160 -1.53 -1.40 14.01
N ILE A 161 -0.74 -0.58 13.34
CA ILE A 161 0.22 -1.08 12.35
C ILE A 161 1.62 -1.30 12.91
N GLY A 162 1.99 -0.61 13.99
CA GLY A 162 3.31 -0.71 14.63
C GLY A 162 3.71 -2.13 15.03
N PRO A 163 2.85 -2.89 15.74
CA PRO A 163 3.14 -4.28 16.12
C PRO A 163 3.37 -5.20 14.91
N ILE A 164 2.67 -4.98 13.80
CA ILE A 164 2.87 -5.73 12.55
C ILE A 164 4.27 -5.44 11.99
N TRP A 165 4.68 -4.16 11.94
CA TRP A 165 6.02 -3.78 11.48
C TRP A 165 7.11 -4.33 12.39
N THR A 166 6.90 -4.35 13.70
CA THR A 166 7.84 -4.93 14.66
C THR A 166 8.10 -6.41 14.34
N ARG A 167 7.03 -7.20 14.15
CA ARG A 167 7.19 -8.61 13.77
C ARG A 167 7.80 -8.78 12.38
N LEU A 168 7.39 -7.97 11.42
CA LEU A 168 7.87 -8.08 10.04
C LEU A 168 9.35 -7.73 9.90
N LEU A 169 9.82 -6.68 10.59
CA LEU A 169 11.14 -6.08 10.36
C LEU A 169 12.17 -6.46 11.44
N ILE A 170 11.74 -6.65 12.68
CA ILE A 170 12.63 -6.76 13.85
C ILE A 170 12.65 -8.18 14.38
N THR A 171 11.53 -8.66 14.96
CA THR A 171 11.52 -9.95 15.66
C THR A 171 11.37 -11.14 14.73
N ARG A 172 10.73 -10.98 13.57
CA ARG A 172 10.41 -12.03 12.60
C ARG A 172 9.50 -13.12 13.15
N ASP A 173 8.75 -12.81 14.21
CA ASP A 173 7.74 -13.71 14.76
C ASP A 173 6.57 -13.89 13.79
N PRO A 174 5.85 -15.03 13.85
CA PRO A 174 4.68 -15.26 13.03
C PRO A 174 3.59 -14.21 13.29
N ILE A 175 3.05 -13.65 12.21
CA ILE A 175 1.88 -12.75 12.27
C ILE A 175 0.65 -13.62 12.04
N THR A 176 0.13 -14.18 13.14
CA THR A 176 -1.05 -15.05 13.10
C THR A 176 -2.34 -14.21 13.08
N ARG A 177 -3.45 -14.86 12.77
CA ARG A 177 -4.77 -14.23 12.79
C ARG A 177 -5.11 -13.72 14.20
N GLU A 178 -4.88 -14.56 15.21
CA GLU A 178 -5.14 -14.27 16.61
C GLU A 178 -4.32 -13.08 17.10
N TYR A 179 -3.09 -12.93 16.61
CA TYR A 179 -2.26 -11.77 16.94
C TYR A 179 -2.83 -10.49 16.34
N VAL A 180 -3.31 -10.53 15.10
CA VAL A 180 -3.98 -9.38 14.47
C VAL A 180 -5.24 -9.01 15.22
N ASP A 181 -6.06 -10.00 15.59
CA ASP A 181 -7.28 -9.79 16.36
C ASP A 181 -6.96 -9.14 17.72
N SER A 182 -5.91 -9.63 18.41
CA SER A 182 -5.47 -9.07 19.69
C SER A 182 -5.01 -7.61 19.61
N ILE A 183 -4.36 -7.22 18.50
CA ILE A 183 -3.98 -5.81 18.27
C ILE A 183 -5.23 -4.95 18.19
N VAL A 184 -6.21 -5.37 17.38
CA VAL A 184 -7.46 -4.61 17.23
C VAL A 184 -8.19 -4.47 18.56
N GLU A 185 -8.36 -5.56 19.31
CA GLU A 185 -9.01 -5.51 20.62
C GLU A 185 -8.28 -4.58 21.61
N ALA A 186 -6.95 -4.63 21.65
CA ALA A 186 -6.15 -3.75 22.51
C ALA A 186 -6.36 -2.27 22.15
N VAL A 187 -6.39 -1.95 20.85
CA VAL A 187 -6.61 -0.57 20.37
C VAL A 187 -8.04 -0.11 20.68
N LEU A 188 -9.05 -0.94 20.41
CA LEU A 188 -10.45 -0.60 20.72
C LEU A 188 -10.63 -0.31 22.22
N THR A 189 -10.00 -1.09 23.07
CA THR A 189 -10.01 -0.89 24.53
C THR A 189 -9.31 0.42 24.93
N ALA A 190 -8.11 0.67 24.37
CA ALA A 190 -7.31 1.84 24.70
C ALA A 190 -8.00 3.17 24.31
N PHE A 191 -8.84 3.17 23.28
CA PHE A 191 -9.57 4.34 22.80
C PHE A 191 -11.05 4.39 23.22
N ASP A 192 -11.46 3.55 24.19
CA ASP A 192 -12.83 3.48 24.72
C ASP A 192 -13.90 3.45 23.62
N VAL A 193 -13.69 2.56 22.64
CA VAL A 193 -14.59 2.43 21.49
C VAL A 193 -15.91 1.82 21.96
N LYS A 194 -17.01 2.51 21.68
CA LYS A 194 -18.36 2.09 22.05
C LYS A 194 -18.95 1.13 21.00
N PRO A 195 -19.86 0.24 21.40
CA PRO A 195 -20.60 -0.54 20.41
C PRO A 195 -21.41 0.39 19.51
N ALA A 196 -21.56 0.02 18.23
CA ALA A 196 -22.37 0.77 17.28
C ALA A 196 -23.78 0.93 17.82
N THR A 197 -24.28 2.17 17.83
CA THR A 197 -25.67 2.44 18.22
C THR A 197 -26.58 1.94 17.10
N THR A 198 -27.26 0.83 17.31
CA THR A 198 -28.28 0.34 16.38
C THR A 198 -29.45 1.31 16.43
N GLY A 199 -29.56 2.15 15.40
CA GLY A 199 -30.73 3.03 15.17
C GLY A 199 -31.86 2.29 14.47
#